data_1780776970a31de25751eb4ac06c21ce
#
_entry.id   1780776970a31de25751eb4ac06c21ce
#
_cell.length_a   1.000
_cell.length_b   1.000
_cell.length_c   1.000
_cell.angle_alpha   90.00
_cell.angle_beta   90.00
_cell.angle_gamma   90.00
#
_symmetry.space_group_name_H-M   'P 1'
#
loop_
_entity.id
_entity.type
_entity.pdbx_description
1 polymer ?
#
loop_
_entity_poly.entity_id
_entity_poly.type
_entity_poly.pdbx_seq_one_letter_code
_entity_poly.pdbx_strand_id
1 'polypeptide(L)'
;MLAELKIENVAVIEKAEVQFTPGLNVLTGETGAGKSIMIDSINAILGNRTSRDLVRSGAPKARIWATFESIPAHVREQVEKCGYGAQDDLLLYREISADGKGSCRINGMPATAGVVRDISAGLLTIHGQHDSTSLTNPATHLALLDQYAQDGAEYAAYHALYRALVTAKRALDALTSSEEEKQRRIAELSEEIDTIDAAALTAGEEERLMERRKVIMHAQGILDGLTAAHQALSGDDSGEMMGAADLLGSVVNELAESARLDESLALLSERLSDLYYGARELTTDLADRLDGYDFDPGELDQIEERLDQIYRIKQRYGASVEELLTRRDKAAEELEGYQSSGKRIAELTQRKQELYRQTKAAAETLTQARLKAFTSMNRQMREALEFLNMPGVRMVLRHQRGPLASAGQDNIEFLISTNPGEEPKPLAKIASGGELSRIMLAFKSALADKDAISTVIYDEIDTGVSGLAAGRIGQKLKQTASGHQVLCITHTPQIAAFADNQLLIEKKVRDNRTFTEIHPLDLDGRVQVLARMISGDKVTDLSLANARELIEKSQG
;
A
#
# COMPACT_ATOMS: atom_id res chain seq x y z
N MET A 1 -19.27 -12.68 0.87
CA MET A 1 -19.12 -13.31 -0.45
C MET A 1 -19.20 -12.28 -1.56
N LEU A 2 -18.63 -12.56 -2.75
CA LEU A 2 -18.75 -11.68 -3.92
C LEU A 2 -20.16 -11.78 -4.49
N ALA A 3 -20.94 -10.71 -4.40
CA ALA A 3 -22.33 -10.68 -4.89
C ALA A 3 -22.40 -10.17 -6.33
N GLU A 4 -21.67 -9.12 -6.65
CA GLU A 4 -21.72 -8.48 -7.96
C GLU A 4 -20.32 -8.07 -8.43
N LEU A 5 -20.09 -8.23 -9.72
CA LEU A 5 -18.91 -7.67 -10.42
C LEU A 5 -19.40 -6.89 -11.66
N LYS A 6 -19.06 -5.60 -11.69
CA LYS A 6 -19.35 -4.73 -12.82
C LYS A 6 -18.06 -4.27 -13.47
N ILE A 7 -17.99 -4.36 -14.78
CA ILE A 7 -16.81 -4.09 -15.58
C ILE A 7 -17.17 -3.13 -16.70
N GLU A 8 -16.40 -2.08 -16.89
CA GLU A 8 -16.55 -1.15 -18.00
C GLU A 8 -15.19 -0.89 -18.67
N ASN A 9 -15.15 -1.02 -19.98
CA ASN A 9 -13.99 -0.75 -20.85
C ASN A 9 -12.73 -1.54 -20.47
N VAL A 10 -12.87 -2.82 -20.17
CA VAL A 10 -11.77 -3.73 -19.88
C VAL A 10 -11.52 -4.66 -21.06
N ALA A 11 -10.40 -4.54 -21.71
CA ALA A 11 -9.97 -5.34 -22.88
C ALA A 11 -11.09 -5.45 -23.95
N VAL A 12 -11.66 -6.62 -24.18
CA VAL A 12 -12.78 -6.83 -25.13
C VAL A 12 -14.15 -6.62 -24.48
N ILE A 13 -14.24 -6.39 -23.18
CA ILE A 13 -15.49 -6.13 -22.47
C ILE A 13 -15.73 -4.61 -22.48
N GLU A 14 -16.81 -4.17 -23.14
CA GLU A 14 -17.24 -2.78 -23.07
C GLU A 14 -18.02 -2.52 -21.77
N LYS A 15 -19.01 -3.37 -21.51
CA LYS A 15 -19.78 -3.35 -20.27
C LYS A 15 -20.28 -4.74 -19.95
N ALA A 16 -20.05 -5.19 -18.72
CA ALA A 16 -20.60 -6.41 -18.18
C ALA A 16 -21.02 -6.18 -16.73
N GLU A 17 -22.11 -6.83 -16.32
CA GLU A 17 -22.59 -6.85 -14.95
C GLU A 17 -22.96 -8.30 -14.64
N VAL A 18 -22.32 -8.85 -13.62
CA VAL A 18 -22.40 -10.27 -13.28
C VAL A 18 -22.86 -10.39 -11.84
N GLN A 19 -23.94 -11.11 -11.64
CA GLN A 19 -24.45 -11.48 -10.33
C GLN A 19 -23.99 -12.90 -10.00
N PHE A 20 -23.42 -13.07 -8.81
CA PHE A 20 -23.00 -14.36 -8.29
C PHE A 20 -23.93 -14.79 -7.16
N THR A 21 -24.13 -16.09 -7.05
CA THR A 21 -24.98 -16.67 -6.00
C THR A 21 -24.11 -17.43 -4.98
N PRO A 22 -24.62 -17.71 -3.78
CA PRO A 22 -24.00 -18.73 -2.91
C PRO A 22 -23.88 -20.07 -3.64
N GLY A 23 -22.93 -20.89 -3.22
CA GLY A 23 -22.69 -22.19 -3.84
C GLY A 23 -21.68 -22.14 -5.01
N LEU A 24 -21.84 -23.05 -5.97
CA LEU A 24 -20.94 -23.23 -7.09
C LEU A 24 -21.38 -22.43 -8.32
N ASN A 25 -20.69 -21.34 -8.61
CA ASN A 25 -20.85 -20.55 -9.81
C ASN A 25 -19.85 -21.02 -10.87
N VAL A 26 -20.33 -21.42 -12.02
CA VAL A 26 -19.47 -21.90 -13.11
C VAL A 26 -19.56 -20.99 -14.33
N LEU A 27 -18.41 -20.51 -14.77
CA LEU A 27 -18.27 -19.69 -15.94
C LEU A 27 -17.84 -20.56 -17.14
N THR A 28 -18.69 -20.64 -18.14
CA THR A 28 -18.45 -21.39 -19.39
C THR A 28 -18.40 -20.44 -20.57
N GLY A 29 -17.76 -20.83 -21.66
CA GLY A 29 -17.65 -20.04 -22.89
C GLY A 29 -16.44 -20.43 -23.72
N GLU A 30 -16.32 -19.88 -24.92
CA GLU A 30 -15.20 -20.15 -25.81
C GLU A 30 -13.86 -19.63 -25.26
N THR A 31 -12.76 -20.27 -25.65
CA THR A 31 -11.41 -19.80 -25.35
C THR A 31 -11.18 -18.41 -25.94
N GLY A 32 -10.68 -17.47 -25.14
CA GLY A 32 -10.52 -16.07 -25.55
C GLY A 32 -11.81 -15.22 -25.53
N ALA A 33 -12.95 -15.78 -25.06
CA ALA A 33 -14.23 -15.03 -24.98
C ALA A 33 -14.30 -14.02 -23.83
N GLY A 34 -13.29 -13.93 -22.98
CA GLY A 34 -13.28 -13.00 -21.84
C GLY A 34 -13.15 -13.66 -20.47
N LYS A 35 -13.00 -15.00 -20.41
CA LYS A 35 -12.82 -15.74 -19.13
C LYS A 35 -11.60 -15.22 -18.36
N SER A 36 -10.44 -15.15 -19.00
CA SER A 36 -9.22 -14.59 -18.39
C SER A 36 -9.38 -13.12 -18.02
N ILE A 37 -10.13 -12.34 -18.81
CA ILE A 37 -10.37 -10.92 -18.53
C ILE A 37 -11.22 -10.74 -17.27
N MET A 38 -12.13 -11.69 -16.99
CA MET A 38 -12.86 -11.70 -15.71
C MET A 38 -11.91 -11.87 -14.52
N ILE A 39 -10.98 -12.82 -14.61
CA ILE A 39 -9.95 -13.04 -13.59
C ILE A 39 -9.04 -11.82 -13.45
N ASP A 40 -8.60 -11.24 -14.57
CA ASP A 40 -7.78 -10.02 -14.56
C ASP A 40 -8.53 -8.85 -13.92
N SER A 41 -9.85 -8.75 -14.18
CA SER A 41 -10.69 -7.73 -13.55
C SER A 41 -10.81 -7.95 -12.04
N ILE A 42 -11.00 -9.20 -11.60
CA ILE A 42 -11.03 -9.54 -10.18
C ILE A 42 -9.65 -9.28 -9.55
N ASN A 43 -8.56 -9.67 -10.17
CA ASN A 43 -7.21 -9.35 -9.71
C ASN A 43 -6.98 -7.83 -9.57
N ALA A 44 -7.46 -7.06 -10.54
CA ALA A 44 -7.35 -5.62 -10.52
C ALA A 44 -8.10 -5.00 -9.34
N ILE A 45 -9.34 -5.44 -9.08
CA ILE A 45 -10.16 -4.90 -8.00
C ILE A 45 -9.62 -5.27 -6.61
N LEU A 46 -8.92 -6.40 -6.48
CA LEU A 46 -8.24 -6.83 -5.26
C LEU A 46 -6.96 -6.05 -4.94
N GLY A 47 -6.62 -5.02 -5.72
CA GLY A 47 -5.45 -4.17 -5.47
C GLY A 47 -4.13 -4.72 -6.03
N ASN A 48 -4.17 -5.77 -6.85
CA ASN A 48 -2.99 -6.30 -7.53
C ASN A 48 -2.46 -5.32 -8.60
N ARG A 49 -1.21 -5.52 -9.01
CA ARG A 49 -0.62 -4.73 -10.10
C ARG A 49 -1.35 -5.01 -11.40
N THR A 50 -1.68 -3.95 -12.13
CA THR A 50 -2.40 -4.02 -13.40
C THR A 50 -1.56 -3.42 -14.52
N SER A 51 -1.64 -4.01 -15.73
CA SER A 51 -1.09 -3.40 -16.95
C SER A 51 -2.09 -2.40 -17.54
N ARG A 52 -1.58 -1.38 -18.22
CA ARG A 52 -2.38 -0.49 -19.07
C ARG A 52 -3.12 -1.23 -20.19
N ASP A 53 -2.62 -2.40 -20.58
CA ASP A 53 -3.21 -3.25 -21.63
C ASP A 53 -4.59 -3.79 -21.22
N LEU A 54 -4.94 -3.68 -19.93
CA LEU A 54 -6.28 -4.00 -19.45
C LEU A 54 -7.32 -2.97 -19.90
N VAL A 55 -6.91 -1.76 -20.28
CA VAL A 55 -7.83 -0.74 -20.80
C VAL A 55 -8.21 -1.07 -22.23
N ARG A 56 -9.53 -1.06 -22.53
CA ARG A 56 -10.07 -1.29 -23.88
C ARG A 56 -9.47 -0.31 -24.88
N SER A 57 -9.05 -0.83 -26.02
CA SER A 57 -8.50 0.00 -27.11
C SER A 57 -9.48 1.10 -27.52
N GLY A 58 -9.01 2.36 -27.50
CA GLY A 58 -9.82 3.54 -27.79
C GLY A 58 -10.63 4.09 -26.62
N ALA A 59 -10.63 3.44 -25.45
CA ALA A 59 -11.25 3.97 -24.24
C ALA A 59 -10.22 4.77 -23.41
N PRO A 60 -10.62 5.87 -22.76
CA PRO A 60 -9.72 6.66 -21.91
C PRO A 60 -9.37 5.94 -20.60
N LYS A 61 -10.25 5.06 -20.14
CA LYS A 61 -10.11 4.36 -18.85
C LYS A 61 -10.98 3.11 -18.77
N ALA A 62 -10.51 2.14 -18.01
CA ALA A 62 -11.26 0.98 -17.53
C ALA A 62 -11.76 1.22 -16.10
N ARG A 63 -12.91 0.67 -15.77
CA ARG A 63 -13.52 0.74 -14.44
C ARG A 63 -14.05 -0.61 -14.03
N ILE A 64 -13.85 -0.94 -12.77
CA ILE A 64 -14.29 -2.20 -12.18
C ILE A 64 -14.89 -1.90 -10.82
N TRP A 65 -16.03 -2.51 -10.51
CA TRP A 65 -16.67 -2.51 -9.21
C TRP A 65 -16.90 -3.94 -8.76
N ALA A 66 -16.71 -4.18 -7.48
CA ALA A 66 -17.08 -5.44 -6.84
C ALA A 66 -17.82 -5.16 -5.55
N THR A 67 -18.97 -5.78 -5.38
CA THR A 67 -19.77 -5.73 -4.16
C THR A 67 -19.62 -7.06 -3.44
N PHE A 68 -19.19 -6.99 -2.19
CA PHE A 68 -19.10 -8.14 -1.29
C PHE A 68 -20.17 -8.01 -0.22
N GLU A 69 -20.99 -9.02 -0.06
CA GLU A 69 -22.02 -9.10 0.97
C GLU A 69 -21.61 -10.03 2.12
N SER A 70 -22.15 -9.77 3.31
CA SER A 70 -21.90 -10.58 4.51
C SER A 70 -20.41 -10.84 4.74
N ILE A 71 -19.63 -9.76 4.79
CA ILE A 71 -18.18 -9.85 4.98
C ILE A 71 -17.82 -10.43 6.36
N PRO A 72 -16.73 -11.23 6.46
CA PRO A 72 -16.28 -11.80 7.73
C PRO A 72 -15.97 -10.73 8.78
N ALA A 73 -16.19 -11.06 10.07
CA ALA A 73 -16.01 -10.12 11.17
C ALA A 73 -14.60 -9.52 11.22
N HIS A 74 -13.56 -10.34 11.00
CA HIS A 74 -12.17 -9.88 10.99
C HIS A 74 -11.87 -8.87 9.86
N VAL A 75 -12.51 -9.05 8.68
CA VAL A 75 -12.40 -8.08 7.57
C VAL A 75 -13.12 -6.79 7.92
N ARG A 76 -14.31 -6.88 8.51
CA ARG A 76 -15.08 -5.72 8.99
C ARG A 76 -14.27 -4.87 9.97
N GLU A 77 -13.64 -5.51 10.97
CA GLU A 77 -12.75 -4.82 11.91
C GLU A 77 -11.56 -4.15 11.21
N GLN A 78 -11.01 -4.80 10.19
CA GLN A 78 -9.90 -4.24 9.43
C GLN A 78 -10.32 -3.02 8.61
N VAL A 79 -11.48 -3.08 7.95
CA VAL A 79 -12.09 -1.96 7.21
C VAL A 79 -12.33 -0.77 8.15
N GLU A 80 -12.85 -1.03 9.36
CA GLU A 80 -13.09 -0.01 10.37
C GLU A 80 -11.80 0.62 10.89
N LYS A 81 -10.79 -0.19 11.23
CA LYS A 81 -9.46 0.28 11.64
C LYS A 81 -8.79 1.16 10.59
N CYS A 82 -9.07 0.90 9.31
CA CYS A 82 -8.58 1.72 8.20
C CYS A 82 -9.44 2.97 7.93
N GLY A 83 -10.55 3.16 8.64
CA GLY A 83 -11.38 4.37 8.55
C GLY A 83 -12.39 4.38 7.37
N TYR A 84 -12.70 3.22 6.77
CA TYR A 84 -13.62 3.14 5.60
C TYR A 84 -15.08 2.84 5.96
N GLY A 85 -15.43 2.83 7.24
CA GLY A 85 -16.79 2.54 7.72
C GLY A 85 -17.12 1.04 7.65
N ALA A 86 -17.50 0.47 8.78
CA ALA A 86 -17.87 -0.94 8.88
C ALA A 86 -19.35 -1.11 8.54
N GLN A 87 -19.63 -1.69 7.37
CA GLN A 87 -20.96 -2.16 6.97
C GLN A 87 -20.88 -3.68 6.76
N ASP A 88 -22.04 -4.34 6.69
CA ASP A 88 -22.09 -5.77 6.36
C ASP A 88 -21.68 -6.03 4.91
N ASP A 89 -21.80 -5.02 4.06
CA ASP A 89 -21.41 -5.03 2.66
C ASP A 89 -20.20 -4.13 2.42
N LEU A 90 -19.38 -4.51 1.45
CA LEU A 90 -18.18 -3.77 1.06
C LEU A 90 -18.19 -3.53 -0.45
N LEU A 91 -18.11 -2.27 -0.84
CA LEU A 91 -17.95 -1.88 -2.24
C LEU A 91 -16.49 -1.52 -2.53
N LEU A 92 -15.87 -2.28 -3.41
CA LEU A 92 -14.56 -1.97 -3.97
C LEU A 92 -14.71 -1.36 -5.36
N TYR A 93 -13.91 -0.35 -5.65
CA TYR A 93 -13.83 0.29 -6.96
C TYR A 93 -12.39 0.44 -7.41
N ARG A 94 -12.15 0.13 -8.68
CA ARG A 94 -10.86 0.33 -9.36
C ARG A 94 -11.05 1.06 -10.67
N GLU A 95 -10.25 2.11 -10.90
CA GLU A 95 -10.12 2.79 -12.18
C GLU A 95 -8.68 2.67 -12.67
N ILE A 96 -8.49 2.40 -13.95
CA ILE A 96 -7.19 2.30 -14.62
C ILE A 96 -7.29 3.17 -15.87
N SER A 97 -6.42 4.17 -15.98
CA SER A 97 -6.36 5.06 -17.14
C SER A 97 -5.41 4.50 -18.22
N ALA A 98 -5.61 4.90 -19.45
CA ALA A 98 -4.77 4.49 -20.58
C ALA A 98 -3.30 4.94 -20.44
N ASP A 99 -3.01 5.95 -19.62
CA ASP A 99 -1.67 6.41 -19.24
C ASP A 99 -1.01 5.56 -18.14
N GLY A 100 -1.70 4.52 -17.64
CA GLY A 100 -1.20 3.60 -16.62
C GLY A 100 -1.43 4.05 -15.18
N LYS A 101 -2.03 5.21 -14.95
CA LYS A 101 -2.43 5.64 -13.60
C LYS A 101 -3.68 4.87 -13.16
N GLY A 102 -3.76 4.58 -11.86
CA GLY A 102 -4.92 3.92 -11.30
C GLY A 102 -5.38 4.53 -9.98
N SER A 103 -6.67 4.47 -9.71
CA SER A 103 -7.25 4.84 -8.43
C SER A 103 -8.09 3.71 -7.86
N CYS A 104 -8.12 3.60 -6.54
CA CYS A 104 -8.98 2.66 -5.82
C CYS A 104 -9.91 3.43 -4.89
N ARG A 105 -11.06 2.83 -4.61
CA ARG A 105 -11.97 3.31 -3.56
C ARG A 105 -12.54 2.13 -2.79
N ILE A 106 -12.79 2.37 -1.51
CA ILE A 106 -13.49 1.47 -0.60
C ILE A 106 -14.70 2.23 -0.07
N ASN A 107 -15.93 1.72 -0.26
CA ASN A 107 -17.17 2.38 0.12
C ASN A 107 -17.27 3.84 -0.37
N GLY A 108 -16.76 4.10 -1.60
CA GLY A 108 -16.73 5.43 -2.21
C GLY A 108 -15.56 6.33 -1.77
N MET A 109 -14.85 6.01 -0.68
CA MET A 109 -13.71 6.78 -0.19
C MET A 109 -12.41 6.38 -0.91
N PRO A 110 -11.51 7.32 -1.22
CA PRO A 110 -10.22 7.03 -1.84
C PRO A 110 -9.37 6.08 -0.99
N ALA A 111 -8.74 5.10 -1.63
CA ALA A 111 -7.86 4.14 -0.98
C ALA A 111 -6.61 3.86 -1.81
N THR A 112 -5.55 3.38 -1.17
CA THR A 112 -4.37 2.88 -1.90
C THR A 112 -4.55 1.43 -2.30
N ALA A 113 -3.88 1.00 -3.38
CA ALA A 113 -3.91 -0.40 -3.81
C ALA A 113 -3.38 -1.38 -2.73
N GLY A 114 -2.46 -0.92 -1.87
CA GLY A 114 -1.95 -1.69 -0.73
C GLY A 114 -3.05 -1.99 0.28
N VAL A 115 -3.77 -0.97 0.73
CA VAL A 115 -4.88 -1.12 1.69
C VAL A 115 -5.99 -2.00 1.12
N VAL A 116 -6.35 -1.80 -0.17
CA VAL A 116 -7.33 -2.67 -0.84
C VAL A 116 -6.88 -4.13 -0.82
N ARG A 117 -5.61 -4.41 -1.14
CA ARG A 117 -5.06 -5.76 -1.14
C ARG A 117 -5.08 -6.41 0.25
N ASP A 118 -4.70 -5.65 1.27
CA ASP A 118 -4.68 -6.16 2.65
C ASP A 118 -6.09 -6.52 3.13
N ILE A 119 -7.09 -5.70 2.83
CA ILE A 119 -8.50 -5.96 3.15
C ILE A 119 -9.04 -7.12 2.32
N SER A 120 -8.77 -7.15 1.02
CA SER A 120 -9.33 -8.16 0.10
C SER A 120 -8.75 -9.55 0.30
N ALA A 121 -7.57 -9.67 0.91
CA ALA A 121 -6.98 -10.97 1.26
C ALA A 121 -7.87 -11.82 2.17
N GLY A 122 -8.74 -11.20 2.99
CA GLY A 122 -9.71 -11.89 3.83
C GLY A 122 -11.06 -12.15 3.17
N LEU A 123 -11.30 -11.67 1.94
CA LEU A 123 -12.58 -11.78 1.24
C LEU A 123 -12.59 -12.88 0.19
N LEU A 124 -11.52 -12.96 -0.58
CA LEU A 124 -11.48 -13.77 -1.78
C LEU A 124 -10.06 -14.28 -2.05
N THR A 125 -9.95 -15.53 -2.47
CA THR A 125 -8.72 -16.13 -2.98
C THR A 125 -8.91 -16.65 -4.40
N ILE A 126 -7.89 -16.45 -5.25
CA ILE A 126 -7.90 -16.93 -6.64
C ILE A 126 -6.88 -18.06 -6.76
N HIS A 127 -7.33 -19.19 -7.30
CA HIS A 127 -6.52 -20.36 -7.55
C HIS A 127 -6.43 -20.59 -9.06
N GLY A 128 -5.31 -20.20 -9.68
CA GLY A 128 -5.09 -20.30 -11.12
C GLY A 128 -3.65 -20.67 -11.47
N GLN A 129 -3.30 -20.52 -12.74
CA GLN A 129 -1.99 -20.91 -13.30
C GLN A 129 -0.78 -20.30 -12.56
N HIS A 130 -0.93 -19.11 -11.95
CA HIS A 130 0.13 -18.46 -11.20
C HIS A 130 0.29 -19.03 -9.77
N ASP A 131 -0.71 -19.69 -9.23
CA ASP A 131 -0.67 -20.30 -7.90
C ASP A 131 0.07 -21.63 -7.86
N SER A 132 0.17 -22.32 -9.00
CA SER A 132 1.06 -23.49 -9.11
C SER A 132 2.50 -23.13 -8.77
N THR A 133 2.91 -21.89 -9.03
CA THR A 133 4.23 -21.37 -8.68
C THR A 133 4.44 -21.28 -7.16
N SER A 134 3.40 -21.02 -6.37
CA SER A 134 3.53 -20.94 -4.91
C SER A 134 3.74 -22.32 -4.29
N LEU A 135 3.00 -23.34 -4.71
CA LEU A 135 3.15 -24.71 -4.18
C LEU A 135 4.41 -25.41 -4.71
N THR A 136 4.90 -25.04 -5.88
CA THR A 136 6.17 -25.57 -6.44
C THR A 136 7.41 -24.87 -5.87
N ASN A 137 7.25 -23.74 -5.19
CA ASN A 137 8.33 -22.98 -4.58
C ASN A 137 8.53 -23.41 -3.11
N PRO A 138 9.65 -24.06 -2.74
CA PRO A 138 9.89 -24.47 -1.36
C PRO A 138 9.87 -23.34 -0.33
N ALA A 139 10.20 -22.11 -0.74
CA ALA A 139 10.22 -20.96 0.16
C ALA A 139 8.84 -20.58 0.73
N THR A 140 7.77 -20.99 0.08
CA THR A 140 6.39 -20.70 0.51
C THR A 140 5.78 -21.83 1.37
N HIS A 141 6.39 -23.02 1.41
CA HIS A 141 5.82 -24.20 2.05
C HIS A 141 5.58 -24.01 3.55
N LEU A 142 6.49 -23.31 4.23
CA LEU A 142 6.34 -23.01 5.66
C LEU A 142 5.10 -22.14 5.92
N ALA A 143 4.93 -21.08 5.13
CA ALA A 143 3.78 -20.19 5.27
C ALA A 143 2.44 -20.91 4.97
N LEU A 144 2.43 -21.80 3.98
CA LEU A 144 1.27 -22.63 3.66
C LEU A 144 0.92 -23.62 4.78
N LEU A 145 1.94 -24.19 5.45
CA LEU A 145 1.73 -25.06 6.59
C LEU A 145 1.21 -24.29 7.80
N ASP A 146 1.75 -23.09 8.08
CA ASP A 146 1.30 -22.20 9.16
C ASP A 146 -0.16 -21.76 8.93
N GLN A 147 -0.52 -21.43 7.69
CA GLN A 147 -1.89 -21.13 7.30
C GLN A 147 -2.85 -22.30 7.61
N TYR A 148 -2.46 -23.52 7.24
CA TYR A 148 -3.25 -24.71 7.56
C TYR A 148 -3.30 -25.00 9.07
N ALA A 149 -2.19 -24.82 9.77
CA ALA A 149 -2.06 -25.10 11.20
C ALA A 149 -2.91 -24.15 12.05
N GLN A 150 -3.19 -22.94 11.57
CA GLN A 150 -3.80 -21.85 12.35
C GLN A 150 -3.05 -21.61 13.68
N ASP A 151 -1.72 -21.76 13.63
CA ASP A 151 -0.80 -21.69 14.78
C ASP A 151 -0.43 -20.26 15.17
N GLY A 152 -1.30 -19.31 14.86
CA GLY A 152 -1.07 -17.88 15.11
C GLY A 152 -0.75 -17.55 16.57
N ALA A 153 -1.26 -18.31 17.53
CA ALA A 153 -0.95 -18.10 18.96
C ALA A 153 0.48 -18.55 19.30
N GLU A 154 0.89 -19.75 18.85
CA GLU A 154 2.23 -20.30 19.03
C GLU A 154 3.26 -19.45 18.28
N TYR A 155 2.93 -19.04 17.05
CA TYR A 155 3.77 -18.13 16.25
C TYR A 155 3.93 -16.77 16.93
N ALA A 156 2.83 -16.18 17.44
CA ALA A 156 2.90 -14.88 18.12
C ALA A 156 3.73 -14.97 19.40
N ALA A 157 3.58 -16.03 20.18
CA ALA A 157 4.36 -16.28 21.38
C ALA A 157 5.87 -16.43 21.05
N TYR A 158 6.19 -17.24 20.04
CA TYR A 158 7.55 -17.38 19.56
C TYR A 158 8.13 -16.04 19.06
N HIS A 159 7.40 -15.36 18.19
CA HIS A 159 7.85 -14.13 17.54
C HIS A 159 8.11 -13.00 18.55
N ALA A 160 7.28 -12.89 19.59
CA ALA A 160 7.50 -11.94 20.69
C ALA A 160 8.83 -12.20 21.41
N LEU A 161 9.10 -13.48 21.75
CA LEU A 161 10.36 -13.88 22.40
C LEU A 161 11.56 -13.71 21.47
N TYR A 162 11.43 -14.06 20.20
CA TYR A 162 12.47 -13.86 19.20
C TYR A 162 12.85 -12.38 19.03
N ARG A 163 11.85 -11.49 18.93
CA ARG A 163 12.09 -10.05 18.86
C ARG A 163 12.80 -9.53 20.12
N ALA A 164 12.36 -9.99 21.29
CA ALA A 164 13.02 -9.65 22.55
C ALA A 164 14.47 -10.14 22.58
N LEU A 165 14.74 -11.38 22.11
CA LEU A 165 16.09 -11.94 22.00
C LEU A 165 16.97 -11.15 21.05
N VAL A 166 16.45 -10.78 19.86
CA VAL A 166 17.19 -9.97 18.87
C VAL A 166 17.52 -8.60 19.44
N THR A 167 16.57 -7.97 20.15
CA THR A 167 16.76 -6.67 20.80
C THR A 167 17.82 -6.77 21.90
N ALA A 168 17.74 -7.78 22.76
CA ALA A 168 18.74 -8.01 23.82
C ALA A 168 20.13 -8.32 23.23
N LYS A 169 20.19 -9.08 22.14
CA LYS A 169 21.45 -9.35 21.43
C LYS A 169 22.06 -8.08 20.87
N ARG A 170 21.26 -7.25 20.17
CA ARG A 170 21.74 -5.98 19.60
C ARG A 170 22.24 -5.02 20.68
N ALA A 171 21.51 -4.92 21.80
CA ALA A 171 21.93 -4.10 22.92
C ALA A 171 23.24 -4.60 23.55
N LEU A 172 23.42 -5.92 23.66
CA LEU A 172 24.66 -6.52 24.15
C LEU A 172 25.83 -6.28 23.18
N ASP A 173 25.61 -6.52 21.86
CA ASP A 173 26.62 -6.34 20.83
C ASP A 173 27.09 -4.86 20.75
N ALA A 174 26.16 -3.90 20.93
CA ALA A 174 26.49 -2.47 20.98
C ALA A 174 27.38 -2.09 22.19
N LEU A 175 27.20 -2.78 23.33
CA LEU A 175 28.01 -2.56 24.54
C LEU A 175 29.32 -3.34 24.57
N THR A 176 29.41 -4.42 23.79
CA THR A 176 30.59 -5.33 23.76
C THR A 176 31.45 -5.16 22.51
N SER A 177 31.15 -4.17 21.64
CA SER A 177 32.09 -3.77 20.59
C SER A 177 33.47 -3.47 21.17
N SER A 178 34.53 -3.63 20.37
CA SER A 178 35.90 -3.50 20.84
C SER A 178 36.10 -2.23 21.66
N GLU A 179 36.99 -2.24 22.65
CA GLU A 179 37.21 -1.07 23.54
C GLU A 179 37.62 0.18 22.73
N GLU A 180 38.34 -0.01 21.60
CA GLU A 180 38.68 1.08 20.69
C GLU A 180 37.46 1.65 19.95
N GLU A 181 36.54 0.79 19.49
CA GLU A 181 35.29 1.22 18.87
C GLU A 181 34.36 1.91 19.87
N LYS A 182 34.30 1.39 21.10
CA LYS A 182 33.57 1.98 22.21
C LYS A 182 34.09 3.36 22.56
N GLN A 183 35.44 3.52 22.70
CA GLN A 183 36.07 4.81 22.98
C GLN A 183 35.83 5.80 21.83
N ARG A 184 35.92 5.34 20.57
CA ARG A 184 35.61 6.17 19.41
C ARG A 184 34.15 6.62 19.45
N ARG A 185 33.24 5.69 19.70
CA ARG A 185 31.80 6.00 19.77
C ARG A 185 31.48 6.96 20.90
N ILE A 186 32.08 6.77 22.08
CA ILE A 186 31.97 7.70 23.21
C ILE A 186 32.46 9.11 22.80
N ALA A 187 33.59 9.20 22.10
CA ALA A 187 34.11 10.49 21.65
C ALA A 187 33.17 11.18 20.63
N GLU A 188 32.67 10.41 19.66
CA GLU A 188 31.73 10.91 18.66
C GLU A 188 30.42 11.42 19.31
N LEU A 189 29.84 10.63 20.22
CA LEU A 189 28.63 11.01 20.94
C LEU A 189 28.85 12.24 21.83
N SER A 190 30.01 12.31 22.52
CA SER A 190 30.37 13.49 23.32
C SER A 190 30.49 14.73 22.43
N GLU A 191 31.21 14.65 21.29
CA GLU A 191 31.32 15.77 20.34
C GLU A 191 29.95 16.21 19.80
N GLU A 192 29.08 15.24 19.47
CA GLU A 192 27.73 15.53 18.97
C GLU A 192 26.88 16.26 20.02
N ILE A 193 26.85 15.75 21.27
CA ILE A 193 26.14 16.34 22.39
C ILE A 193 26.67 17.75 22.67
N ASP A 194 28.01 17.89 22.82
CA ASP A 194 28.65 19.17 23.12
C ASP A 194 28.35 20.21 22.03
N THR A 195 28.32 19.78 20.76
CA THR A 195 28.03 20.67 19.63
C THR A 195 26.57 21.16 19.64
N ILE A 196 25.61 20.26 19.91
CA ILE A 196 24.18 20.61 19.96
C ILE A 196 23.87 21.43 21.21
N ASP A 197 24.46 21.05 22.37
CA ASP A 197 24.27 21.78 23.64
C ASP A 197 24.90 23.19 23.59
N ALA A 198 26.08 23.33 23.01
CA ALA A 198 26.73 24.63 22.81
C ALA A 198 25.91 25.58 21.94
N ALA A 199 25.08 25.04 21.07
CA ALA A 199 24.17 25.85 20.24
C ALA A 199 22.95 26.35 21.02
N ALA A 200 22.66 25.82 22.19
CA ALA A 200 21.54 26.21 23.07
C ALA A 200 20.20 26.36 22.31
N LEU A 201 19.88 25.39 21.45
CA LEU A 201 18.69 25.38 20.61
C LEU A 201 17.42 25.26 21.44
N THR A 202 16.39 25.99 21.07
CA THR A 202 15.06 25.88 21.67
C THR A 202 14.00 25.53 20.63
N ALA A 203 13.02 24.69 21.01
CA ALA A 203 11.94 24.31 20.10
C ALA A 203 11.17 25.54 19.58
N GLY A 204 10.91 25.58 18.28
CA GLY A 204 10.23 26.69 17.61
C GLY A 204 11.06 28.00 17.55
N GLU A 205 12.37 27.93 17.85
CA GLU A 205 13.25 29.11 17.78
C GLU A 205 13.42 29.59 16.34
N GLU A 206 13.64 28.66 15.42
CA GLU A 206 13.86 28.97 14.00
C GLU A 206 12.66 29.68 13.38
N GLU A 207 11.46 29.20 13.64
CA GLU A 207 10.22 29.80 13.16
C GLU A 207 10.02 31.20 13.71
N ARG A 208 10.27 31.37 15.02
CA ARG A 208 10.17 32.70 15.67
C ARG A 208 11.19 33.69 15.08
N LEU A 209 12.41 33.25 14.86
CA LEU A 209 13.45 34.08 14.26
C LEU A 209 13.13 34.42 12.79
N MET A 210 12.65 33.46 12.01
CA MET A 210 12.23 33.69 10.62
C MET A 210 11.05 34.68 10.55
N GLU A 211 10.08 34.55 11.44
CA GLU A 211 8.96 35.48 11.50
C GLU A 211 9.42 36.88 11.92
N ARG A 212 10.28 36.97 12.94
CA ARG A 212 10.86 38.24 13.39
C ARG A 212 11.72 38.91 12.29
N ARG A 213 12.59 38.12 11.61
CA ARG A 213 13.37 38.56 10.46
C ARG A 213 12.48 39.18 9.38
N LYS A 214 11.37 38.50 9.06
CA LYS A 214 10.42 38.98 8.03
C LYS A 214 9.79 40.31 8.42
N VAL A 215 9.42 40.48 9.69
CA VAL A 215 8.89 41.76 10.21
C VAL A 215 9.93 42.86 10.10
N ILE A 216 11.17 42.59 10.52
CA ILE A 216 12.28 43.56 10.45
C ILE A 216 12.60 43.97 9.01
N MET A 217 12.71 42.99 8.10
CA MET A 217 12.96 43.27 6.67
C MET A 217 11.86 44.15 6.04
N HIS A 218 10.60 43.93 6.43
CA HIS A 218 9.51 44.82 5.98
C HIS A 218 9.62 46.22 6.58
N ALA A 219 9.96 46.30 7.87
CA ALA A 219 10.18 47.57 8.54
C ALA A 219 11.37 48.36 7.92
N GLN A 220 12.48 47.65 7.66
CA GLN A 220 13.65 48.23 6.97
C GLN A 220 13.29 48.79 5.60
N GLY A 221 12.56 48.02 4.79
CA GLY A 221 12.13 48.51 3.46
C GLY A 221 11.22 49.75 3.51
N ILE A 222 10.37 49.84 4.56
CA ILE A 222 9.55 51.03 4.81
C ILE A 222 10.44 52.21 5.21
N LEU A 223 11.38 51.96 6.13
CA LEU A 223 12.30 52.97 6.62
C LEU A 223 13.19 53.52 5.49
N ASP A 224 13.75 52.66 4.65
CA ASP A 224 14.53 53.06 3.48
C ASP A 224 13.70 53.91 2.53
N GLY A 225 12.46 53.53 2.28
CA GLY A 225 11.53 54.29 1.44
C GLY A 225 11.19 55.68 2.02
N LEU A 226 10.90 55.72 3.34
CA LEU A 226 10.64 57.00 4.03
C LEU A 226 11.87 57.88 4.08
N THR A 227 13.05 57.31 4.35
CA THR A 227 14.32 58.05 4.34
C THR A 227 14.64 58.63 2.98
N ALA A 228 14.49 57.84 1.91
CA ALA A 228 14.70 58.33 0.54
C ALA A 228 13.72 59.46 0.17
N ALA A 229 12.44 59.31 0.57
CA ALA A 229 11.43 60.34 0.33
C ALA A 229 11.72 61.62 1.12
N HIS A 230 12.10 61.51 2.39
CA HIS A 230 12.49 62.64 3.23
C HIS A 230 13.71 63.37 2.65
N GLN A 231 14.78 62.62 2.31
CA GLN A 231 15.99 63.21 1.70
C GLN A 231 15.71 63.90 0.37
N ALA A 232 14.83 63.32 -0.46
CA ALA A 232 14.44 63.97 -1.72
C ALA A 232 13.75 65.33 -1.52
N LEU A 233 12.99 65.47 -0.42
CA LEU A 233 12.29 66.70 -0.10
C LEU A 233 13.14 67.69 0.71
N SER A 234 13.91 67.19 1.71
CA SER A 234 14.71 68.06 2.61
C SER A 234 16.12 68.35 2.09
N GLY A 235 16.65 67.55 1.16
CA GLY A 235 18.07 67.57 0.84
C GLY A 235 18.92 66.71 1.76
N ASP A 236 20.23 66.76 1.60
CA ASP A 236 21.17 66.07 2.46
C ASP A 236 21.71 66.96 3.58
N ASP A 237 22.10 66.32 4.71
CA ASP A 237 22.66 67.03 5.88
C ASP A 237 24.01 67.73 5.58
N SER A 238 24.69 67.36 4.49
CA SER A 238 25.95 67.95 4.08
C SER A 238 25.77 69.24 3.31
N GLY A 239 24.55 69.52 2.83
CA GLY A 239 24.24 70.71 2.03
C GLY A 239 24.73 70.68 0.57
N GLU A 240 25.23 69.51 0.12
CA GLU A 240 25.66 69.31 -1.26
C GLU A 240 24.49 69.09 -2.22
N MET A 241 23.37 68.56 -1.70
CA MET A 241 22.15 68.30 -2.46
C MET A 241 20.97 69.11 -1.89
N MET A 242 20.47 70.08 -2.64
CA MET A 242 19.27 70.82 -2.24
C MET A 242 18.02 70.00 -2.39
N GLY A 243 17.21 69.97 -1.34
CA GLY A 243 15.91 69.28 -1.36
C GLY A 243 14.90 70.02 -2.28
N ALA A 244 13.87 69.22 -2.65
CA ALA A 244 12.80 69.79 -3.51
C ALA A 244 12.08 70.95 -2.80
N ALA A 245 11.96 70.95 -1.48
CA ALA A 245 11.37 72.00 -0.69
C ALA A 245 12.23 73.32 -0.78
N ASP A 246 13.56 73.19 -0.70
CA ASP A 246 14.45 74.35 -0.79
C ASP A 246 14.47 74.89 -2.20
N LEU A 247 14.47 74.07 -3.23
CA LEU A 247 14.34 74.48 -4.62
C LEU A 247 13.03 75.22 -4.87
N LEU A 248 11.92 74.69 -4.35
CA LEU A 248 10.62 75.37 -4.41
C LEU A 248 10.67 76.73 -3.69
N GLY A 249 11.30 76.79 -2.50
CA GLY A 249 11.44 78.02 -1.73
C GLY A 249 12.22 79.11 -2.47
N SER A 250 13.30 78.73 -3.16
CA SER A 250 14.06 79.72 -3.97
C SER A 250 13.22 80.26 -5.11
N VAL A 251 12.48 79.41 -5.83
CA VAL A 251 11.63 79.83 -6.96
C VAL A 251 10.42 80.61 -6.47
N VAL A 252 9.85 80.33 -5.29
CA VAL A 252 8.78 81.10 -4.64
C VAL A 252 9.24 82.53 -4.42
N ASN A 253 10.46 82.75 -3.90
CA ASN A 253 10.99 84.05 -3.63
C ASN A 253 11.20 84.88 -4.93
N GLU A 254 11.77 84.22 -5.94
CA GLU A 254 12.01 84.90 -7.26
C GLU A 254 10.70 85.22 -7.96
N LEU A 255 9.71 84.32 -7.92
CA LEU A 255 8.43 84.60 -8.57
C LEU A 255 7.59 85.61 -7.79
N ALA A 256 7.67 85.65 -6.47
CA ALA A 256 7.01 86.62 -5.60
C ALA A 256 7.53 88.08 -5.90
N GLU A 257 8.84 88.22 -6.12
CA GLU A 257 9.39 89.48 -6.54
C GLU A 257 8.90 89.93 -7.97
N SER A 258 8.82 88.96 -8.90
CA SER A 258 8.29 89.18 -10.22
C SER A 258 6.80 89.52 -10.20
N ALA A 259 6.01 88.90 -9.35
CA ALA A 259 4.57 89.14 -9.19
C ALA A 259 4.26 90.49 -8.59
N ARG A 260 5.21 91.12 -7.88
CA ARG A 260 5.09 92.56 -7.45
C ARG A 260 5.23 93.55 -8.61
N LEU A 261 5.86 93.10 -9.70
CA LEU A 261 6.07 93.92 -10.89
C LEU A 261 5.01 93.69 -11.98
N ASP A 262 4.41 92.50 -12.01
CA ASP A 262 3.36 92.13 -12.95
C ASP A 262 2.25 91.35 -12.24
N GLU A 263 1.07 91.94 -12.02
CA GLU A 263 -0.08 91.43 -11.32
C GLU A 263 -0.64 90.10 -11.96
N SER A 264 -0.38 89.89 -13.26
CA SER A 264 -0.78 88.71 -13.99
C SER A 264 -0.09 87.41 -13.45
N LEU A 265 1.03 87.54 -12.74
CA LEU A 265 1.80 86.47 -12.16
C LEU A 265 1.33 86.08 -10.72
N ALA A 266 0.42 86.87 -10.11
CA ALA A 266 0.00 86.66 -8.72
C ALA A 266 -0.57 85.26 -8.46
N LEU A 267 -1.43 84.75 -9.34
CA LEU A 267 -2.02 83.43 -9.23
C LEU A 267 -0.97 82.28 -9.34
N LEU A 268 0.04 82.47 -10.17
CA LEU A 268 1.13 81.51 -10.31
C LEU A 268 2.03 81.55 -9.09
N SER A 269 2.30 82.68 -8.49
CA SER A 269 3.06 82.82 -7.23
C SER A 269 2.34 82.20 -6.06
N GLU A 270 1.01 82.40 -5.96
CA GLU A 270 0.18 81.74 -4.92
C GLU A 270 0.21 80.23 -5.04
N ARG A 271 -0.03 79.71 -6.23
CA ARG A 271 0.02 78.23 -6.46
C ARG A 271 1.40 77.64 -6.17
N LEU A 272 2.47 78.33 -6.47
CA LEU A 272 3.82 77.89 -6.18
C LEU A 272 4.11 77.91 -4.68
N SER A 273 3.61 78.93 -3.97
CA SER A 273 3.66 79.03 -2.51
C SER A 273 2.93 77.84 -1.83
N ASP A 274 1.73 77.47 -2.35
CA ASP A 274 0.98 76.35 -1.84
C ASP A 274 1.78 75.06 -2.02
N LEU A 275 2.43 74.87 -3.17
CA LEU A 275 3.30 73.70 -3.40
C LEU A 275 4.49 73.64 -2.43
N TYR A 276 5.11 74.78 -2.18
CA TYR A 276 6.23 74.94 -1.25
C TYR A 276 5.81 74.61 0.18
N TYR A 277 4.71 75.18 0.68
CA TYR A 277 4.21 74.88 2.03
C TYR A 277 3.75 73.41 2.15
N GLY A 278 3.11 72.87 1.12
CA GLY A 278 2.74 71.45 1.07
C GLY A 278 3.96 70.53 1.06
N ALA A 279 5.04 70.89 0.32
CA ALA A 279 6.28 70.08 0.38
C ALA A 279 6.94 70.15 1.77
N ARG A 280 6.93 71.28 2.43
CA ARG A 280 7.45 71.42 3.80
C ARG A 280 6.64 70.65 4.85
N GLU A 281 5.32 70.70 4.74
CA GLU A 281 4.44 69.92 5.58
C GLU A 281 4.73 68.40 5.45
N LEU A 282 4.81 67.92 4.19
CA LEU A 282 5.17 66.49 3.90
C LEU A 282 6.56 66.16 4.43
N THR A 283 7.53 67.04 4.38
CA THR A 283 8.87 66.80 4.95
C THR A 283 8.79 66.60 6.45
N THR A 284 7.99 67.43 7.13
CA THR A 284 7.77 67.28 8.60
C THR A 284 7.04 65.98 8.93
N ASP A 285 5.98 65.66 8.20
CA ASP A 285 5.22 64.41 8.36
C ASP A 285 6.10 63.18 8.15
N LEU A 286 7.00 63.21 7.19
CA LEU A 286 7.96 62.12 6.94
C LEU A 286 8.98 62.02 8.06
N ALA A 287 9.48 63.15 8.62
CA ALA A 287 10.40 63.14 9.75
C ALA A 287 9.73 62.54 11.00
N ASP A 288 8.51 63.01 11.30
CA ASP A 288 7.73 62.48 12.44
C ASP A 288 7.46 60.96 12.30
N ARG A 289 7.23 60.50 11.07
CA ARG A 289 7.07 59.09 10.82
C ARG A 289 8.36 58.31 10.98
N LEU A 290 9.50 58.84 10.53
CA LEU A 290 10.83 58.23 10.69
C LEU A 290 11.20 58.07 12.19
N ASP A 291 10.95 59.12 12.98
CA ASP A 291 11.20 59.10 14.44
C ASP A 291 10.31 58.10 15.18
N GLY A 292 9.15 57.75 14.64
CA GLY A 292 8.23 56.78 15.22
C GLY A 292 8.60 55.31 14.98
N TYR A 293 9.58 55.03 14.09
CA TYR A 293 10.07 53.66 13.87
C TYR A 293 11.30 53.39 14.74
N ASP A 294 11.08 52.81 15.92
CA ASP A 294 12.14 52.29 16.81
C ASP A 294 12.66 50.96 16.24
N PHE A 295 13.70 51.02 15.43
CA PHE A 295 14.31 49.86 14.79
C PHE A 295 15.81 49.81 15.16
N ASP A 296 16.24 48.68 15.76
CA ASP A 296 17.65 48.40 15.98
C ASP A 296 18.25 47.70 14.74
N PRO A 297 19.10 48.37 13.95
CA PRO A 297 19.75 47.73 12.80
C PRO A 297 20.59 46.48 13.16
N GLY A 298 21.08 46.41 14.43
CA GLY A 298 21.87 45.29 14.90
C GLY A 298 21.05 44.02 15.17
N GLU A 299 19.70 44.14 15.36
CA GLU A 299 18.84 43.01 15.60
C GLU A 299 18.77 42.04 14.40
N LEU A 300 18.75 42.59 13.18
CA LEU A 300 18.72 41.80 11.95
C LEU A 300 19.99 40.93 11.82
N ASP A 301 21.14 41.57 12.02
CA ASP A 301 22.44 40.86 11.95
C ASP A 301 22.52 39.73 12.98
N GLN A 302 22.03 39.97 14.20
CA GLN A 302 21.98 38.96 15.26
C GLN A 302 21.04 37.80 14.89
N ILE A 303 19.89 38.08 14.30
CA ILE A 303 18.95 37.05 13.83
C ILE A 303 19.57 36.23 12.69
N GLU A 304 20.22 36.89 11.74
CA GLU A 304 20.84 36.19 10.60
C GLU A 304 22.03 35.34 11.05
N GLU A 305 22.87 35.84 11.97
CA GLU A 305 23.94 35.06 12.56
C GLU A 305 23.39 33.85 13.31
N ARG A 306 22.30 34.03 14.08
CA ARG A 306 21.66 32.93 14.82
C ARG A 306 21.03 31.90 13.89
N LEU A 307 20.35 32.33 12.83
CA LEU A 307 19.79 31.44 11.81
C LEU A 307 20.89 30.67 11.05
N ASP A 308 22.02 31.31 10.75
CA ASP A 308 23.17 30.64 10.12
C ASP A 308 23.78 29.59 11.04
N GLN A 309 23.89 29.86 12.34
CA GLN A 309 24.30 28.87 13.36
C GLN A 309 23.36 27.66 13.36
N ILE A 310 22.03 27.89 13.43
CA ILE A 310 21.03 26.82 13.38
C ILE A 310 21.16 26.04 12.07
N TYR A 311 21.29 26.72 10.93
CA TYR A 311 21.41 26.10 9.63
C TYR A 311 22.63 25.17 9.51
N ARG A 312 23.80 25.62 10.00
CA ARG A 312 25.04 24.81 9.98
C ARG A 312 24.89 23.53 10.78
N ILE A 313 24.22 23.58 11.93
CA ILE A 313 24.01 22.40 12.77
C ILE A 313 22.99 21.46 12.13
N LYS A 314 21.92 22.01 11.55
CA LYS A 314 20.94 21.23 10.79
C LYS A 314 21.58 20.48 9.61
N GLN A 315 22.47 21.11 8.88
CA GLN A 315 23.20 20.46 7.78
C GLN A 315 24.08 19.28 8.24
N ARG A 316 24.57 19.30 9.47
CA ARG A 316 25.44 18.24 9.99
C ARG A 316 24.67 17.12 10.66
N TYR A 317 23.60 17.42 11.37
CA TYR A 317 22.98 16.48 12.30
C TYR A 317 21.48 16.19 12.12
N GLY A 318 20.71 17.00 11.38
CA GLY A 318 19.28 16.77 11.21
C GLY A 318 18.54 17.90 10.51
N ALA A 319 17.32 17.67 10.06
CA ALA A 319 16.56 18.59 9.20
C ALA A 319 15.78 19.67 9.98
N SER A 320 15.46 19.45 11.28
CA SER A 320 14.76 20.42 12.12
C SER A 320 15.39 20.55 13.52
N VAL A 321 15.06 21.62 14.25
CA VAL A 321 15.53 21.83 15.62
C VAL A 321 14.99 20.73 16.54
N GLU A 322 13.74 20.31 16.35
CA GLU A 322 13.11 19.23 17.11
C GLU A 322 13.84 17.88 16.88
N GLU A 323 14.23 17.62 15.64
CA GLU A 323 15.03 16.45 15.32
C GLU A 323 16.41 16.50 15.97
N LEU A 324 17.05 17.66 15.99
CA LEU A 324 18.35 17.87 16.65
C LEU A 324 18.27 17.62 18.15
N LEU A 325 17.25 18.18 18.83
CA LEU A 325 17.03 17.96 20.25
C LEU A 325 16.72 16.49 20.56
N THR A 326 15.86 15.86 19.73
CA THR A 326 15.58 14.42 19.84
C THR A 326 16.83 13.58 19.64
N ARG A 327 17.68 13.96 18.69
CA ARG A 327 18.93 13.29 18.39
C ARG A 327 19.94 13.43 19.52
N ARG A 328 20.06 14.63 20.08
CA ARG A 328 20.91 14.91 21.26
C ARG A 328 20.49 14.06 22.47
N ASP A 329 19.18 13.97 22.74
CA ASP A 329 18.68 13.16 23.84
C ASP A 329 18.97 11.67 23.64
N LYS A 330 18.81 11.18 22.41
CA LYS A 330 19.21 9.81 22.05
C LYS A 330 20.70 9.57 22.18
N ALA A 331 21.53 10.55 21.78
CA ALA A 331 22.97 10.47 21.91
C ALA A 331 23.39 10.47 23.40
N ALA A 332 22.74 11.27 24.23
CA ALA A 332 22.99 11.31 25.68
C ALA A 332 22.59 9.99 26.36
N GLU A 333 21.45 9.42 25.99
CA GLU A 333 20.98 8.11 26.47
C GLU A 333 21.96 6.99 26.07
N GLU A 334 22.45 7.02 24.81
CA GLU A 334 23.45 6.06 24.31
C GLU A 334 24.78 6.18 25.08
N LEU A 335 25.24 7.41 25.35
CA LEU A 335 26.46 7.70 26.09
C LEU A 335 26.39 7.21 27.54
N GLU A 336 25.28 7.45 28.24
CA GLU A 336 25.05 6.94 29.60
C GLU A 336 25.06 5.40 29.63
N GLY A 337 24.47 4.77 28.59
CA GLY A 337 24.52 3.32 28.39
C GLY A 337 25.95 2.77 28.29
N TYR A 338 26.84 3.46 27.59
CA TYR A 338 28.26 3.08 27.52
C TYR A 338 29.00 3.26 28.85
N GLN A 339 28.70 4.30 29.60
CA GLN A 339 29.35 4.61 30.87
C GLN A 339 28.94 3.66 32.01
N SER A 340 27.68 3.17 31.98
CA SER A 340 27.17 2.23 32.98
C SER A 340 27.47 0.76 32.69
N SER A 341 28.40 0.46 31.81
CA SER A 341 28.47 -0.76 31.01
C SER A 341 28.77 -2.09 31.71
N GLY A 342 29.45 -2.13 32.83
CA GLY A 342 29.86 -3.42 33.44
C GLY A 342 28.70 -4.26 33.98
N LYS A 343 27.89 -3.68 34.86
CA LYS A 343 26.67 -4.33 35.39
C LYS A 343 25.68 -4.63 34.28
N ARG A 344 25.52 -3.66 33.35
CA ARG A 344 24.56 -3.78 32.26
C ARG A 344 24.90 -4.90 31.28
N ILE A 345 26.19 -5.10 30.97
CA ILE A 345 26.65 -6.22 30.13
C ILE A 345 26.33 -7.56 30.79
N ALA A 346 26.59 -7.70 32.10
CA ALA A 346 26.25 -8.93 32.84
C ALA A 346 24.74 -9.20 32.83
N GLU A 347 23.91 -8.18 33.13
CA GLU A 347 22.45 -8.27 33.11
C GLU A 347 21.91 -8.65 31.72
N LEU A 348 22.42 -7.99 30.66
CA LEU A 348 22.00 -8.28 29.29
C LEU A 348 22.47 -9.68 28.84
N THR A 349 23.63 -10.13 29.28
CA THR A 349 24.13 -11.48 28.98
C THR A 349 23.21 -12.54 29.62
N GLN A 350 22.87 -12.36 30.89
CA GLN A 350 21.93 -13.24 31.59
C GLN A 350 20.54 -13.20 30.93
N ARG A 351 20.04 -11.98 30.62
CA ARG A 351 18.75 -11.80 29.95
C ARG A 351 18.72 -12.48 28.56
N LYS A 352 19.79 -12.31 27.77
CA LYS A 352 19.94 -12.97 26.46
C LYS A 352 19.91 -14.49 26.58
N GLN A 353 20.60 -15.05 27.56
CA GLN A 353 20.61 -16.50 27.80
C GLN A 353 19.21 -17.02 28.16
N GLU A 354 18.50 -16.33 29.05
CA GLU A 354 17.13 -16.70 29.40
C GLU A 354 16.17 -16.55 28.25
N LEU A 355 16.22 -15.45 27.50
CA LEU A 355 15.42 -15.25 26.29
C LEU A 355 15.73 -16.31 25.22
N TYR A 356 17.00 -16.70 25.06
CA TYR A 356 17.38 -17.76 24.13
C TYR A 356 16.74 -19.10 24.53
N ARG A 357 16.79 -19.45 25.83
CA ARG A 357 16.17 -20.67 26.36
C ARG A 357 14.65 -20.66 26.12
N GLN A 358 13.98 -19.55 26.42
CA GLN A 358 12.54 -19.38 26.22
C GLN A 358 12.16 -19.42 24.74
N THR A 359 12.91 -18.72 23.91
CA THR A 359 12.70 -18.69 22.45
C THR A 359 12.86 -20.08 21.85
N LYS A 360 13.87 -20.84 22.30
CA LYS A 360 14.11 -22.21 21.86
C LYS A 360 12.97 -23.14 22.27
N ALA A 361 12.44 -23.02 23.47
CA ALA A 361 11.29 -23.77 23.93
C ALA A 361 10.03 -23.43 23.14
N ALA A 362 9.78 -22.15 22.89
CA ALA A 362 8.65 -21.70 22.06
C ALA A 362 8.80 -22.16 20.60
N ALA A 363 10.02 -22.16 20.05
CA ALA A 363 10.30 -22.71 18.73
C ALA A 363 9.98 -24.20 18.64
N GLU A 364 10.30 -24.98 19.67
CA GLU A 364 9.94 -26.40 19.72
C GLU A 364 8.42 -26.60 19.78
N THR A 365 7.70 -25.79 20.56
CA THR A 365 6.23 -25.84 20.61
C THR A 365 5.64 -25.53 19.22
N LEU A 366 6.15 -24.51 18.53
CA LEU A 366 5.73 -24.15 17.18
C LEU A 366 6.05 -25.28 16.18
N THR A 367 7.24 -25.89 16.28
CA THR A 367 7.61 -27.06 15.46
C THR A 367 6.63 -28.21 15.66
N GLN A 368 6.26 -28.53 16.90
CA GLN A 368 5.30 -29.60 17.18
C GLN A 368 3.90 -29.30 16.64
N ALA A 369 3.43 -28.06 16.75
CA ALA A 369 2.17 -27.62 16.15
C ALA A 369 2.18 -27.82 14.62
N ARG A 370 3.25 -27.41 13.95
CA ARG A 370 3.46 -27.61 12.51
C ARG A 370 3.48 -29.07 12.08
N LEU A 371 4.20 -29.93 12.80
CA LEU A 371 4.27 -31.37 12.50
C LEU A 371 2.91 -32.06 12.70
N LYS A 372 2.18 -31.66 13.73
CA LYS A 372 0.81 -32.15 13.97
C LYS A 372 -0.13 -31.68 12.86
N ALA A 373 -0.03 -30.42 12.47
CA ALA A 373 -0.80 -29.86 11.36
C ALA A 373 -0.48 -30.58 10.05
N PHE A 374 0.80 -30.83 9.74
CA PHE A 374 1.19 -31.60 8.57
C PHE A 374 0.57 -33.00 8.56
N THR A 375 0.56 -33.69 9.70
CA THR A 375 -0.05 -35.02 9.80
C THR A 375 -1.54 -35.00 9.45
N SER A 376 -2.27 -33.99 9.94
CA SER A 376 -3.69 -33.79 9.63
C SER A 376 -3.89 -33.41 8.14
N MET A 377 -3.10 -32.45 7.63
CA MET A 377 -3.12 -32.04 6.24
C MET A 377 -2.83 -33.19 5.28
N ASN A 378 -1.82 -34.00 5.58
CA ASN A 378 -1.44 -35.15 4.76
C ASN A 378 -2.57 -36.22 4.69
N ARG A 379 -3.30 -36.42 5.79
CA ARG A 379 -4.47 -37.28 5.78
C ARG A 379 -5.57 -36.77 4.89
N GLN A 380 -5.95 -35.48 5.02
CA GLN A 380 -6.98 -34.84 4.18
C GLN A 380 -6.56 -34.84 2.71
N MET A 381 -5.29 -34.53 2.43
CA MET A 381 -4.72 -34.57 1.09
C MET A 381 -4.85 -35.97 0.47
N ARG A 382 -4.51 -37.02 1.22
CA ARG A 382 -4.61 -38.40 0.74
C ARG A 382 -6.06 -38.76 0.41
N GLU A 383 -7.01 -38.46 1.31
CA GLU A 383 -8.44 -38.71 1.09
C GLU A 383 -8.96 -37.97 -0.17
N ALA A 384 -8.57 -36.70 -0.31
CA ALA A 384 -8.94 -35.88 -1.50
C ALA A 384 -8.32 -36.44 -2.78
N LEU A 385 -7.05 -36.87 -2.76
CA LEU A 385 -6.37 -37.42 -3.93
C LEU A 385 -6.89 -38.78 -4.33
N GLU A 386 -7.21 -39.65 -3.37
CA GLU A 386 -7.90 -40.92 -3.61
C GLU A 386 -9.26 -40.68 -4.28
N PHE A 387 -10.02 -39.70 -3.76
CA PHE A 387 -11.28 -39.28 -4.40
C PHE A 387 -11.08 -38.78 -5.82
N LEU A 388 -10.02 -38.02 -6.09
CA LEU A 388 -9.65 -37.51 -7.42
C LEU A 388 -8.98 -38.57 -8.34
N ASN A 389 -9.12 -39.84 -8.01
CA ASN A 389 -8.57 -41.01 -8.75
C ASN A 389 -7.03 -41.04 -8.79
N MET A 390 -6.39 -40.68 -7.68
CA MET A 390 -4.95 -40.73 -7.48
C MET A 390 -4.57 -41.50 -6.18
N PRO A 391 -4.93 -42.78 -6.06
CA PRO A 391 -4.80 -43.50 -4.79
C PRO A 391 -3.35 -43.80 -4.37
N GLY A 392 -2.40 -43.71 -5.31
CA GLY A 392 -0.97 -43.99 -5.08
C GLY A 392 -0.16 -42.81 -4.57
N VAL A 393 -0.76 -41.64 -4.49
CA VAL A 393 -0.03 -40.40 -4.16
C VAL A 393 0.32 -40.35 -2.68
N ARG A 394 1.58 -40.03 -2.40
CA ARG A 394 2.10 -39.82 -1.05
C ARG A 394 2.76 -38.46 -0.93
N MET A 395 2.36 -37.69 0.06
CA MET A 395 3.05 -36.44 0.42
C MET A 395 3.93 -36.68 1.64
N VAL A 396 5.17 -36.22 1.59
CA VAL A 396 6.17 -36.35 2.65
C VAL A 396 6.72 -34.97 2.98
N LEU A 397 6.92 -34.71 4.27
CA LEU A 397 7.56 -33.49 4.74
C LEU A 397 9.07 -33.73 4.88
N ARG A 398 9.87 -33.04 4.09
CA ARG A 398 11.29 -32.87 4.41
C ARG A 398 11.38 -31.75 5.44
N HIS A 399 11.75 -32.10 6.66
CA HIS A 399 11.88 -31.16 7.78
C HIS A 399 13.32 -31.12 8.27
N GLN A 400 13.88 -29.94 8.36
CA GLN A 400 15.20 -29.69 8.92
C GLN A 400 15.12 -28.55 9.93
N ARG A 401 15.85 -28.70 11.05
CA ARG A 401 15.99 -27.63 12.04
C ARG A 401 17.16 -26.73 11.64
N GLY A 402 16.89 -25.45 11.55
CA GLY A 402 17.88 -24.39 11.34
C GLY A 402 18.10 -23.53 12.57
N PRO A 403 18.83 -22.46 12.46
CA PRO A 403 18.97 -21.44 13.50
C PRO A 403 17.61 -20.77 13.75
N LEU A 404 17.45 -20.20 14.95
CA LEU A 404 16.28 -19.39 15.27
C LEU A 404 16.19 -18.18 14.33
N ALA A 405 15.08 -18.04 13.62
CA ALA A 405 14.79 -16.98 12.65
C ALA A 405 13.43 -16.35 12.95
N SER A 406 13.05 -15.30 12.23
CA SER A 406 11.77 -14.60 12.45
C SER A 406 10.54 -15.50 12.30
N ALA A 407 10.61 -16.54 11.47
CA ALA A 407 9.55 -17.50 11.22
C ALA A 407 9.69 -18.83 12.01
N GLY A 408 10.58 -18.91 12.98
CA GLY A 408 10.86 -20.15 13.71
C GLY A 408 12.22 -20.74 13.38
N GLN A 409 12.40 -22.03 13.72
CA GLN A 409 13.62 -22.79 13.44
C GLN A 409 13.45 -23.80 12.30
N ASP A 410 12.24 -23.90 11.73
CA ASP A 410 11.89 -24.96 10.79
C ASP A 410 12.19 -24.55 9.35
N ASN A 411 12.88 -25.40 8.64
CA ASN A 411 13.00 -25.37 7.19
C ASN A 411 12.28 -26.60 6.66
N ILE A 412 11.23 -26.37 5.86
CA ILE A 412 10.37 -27.46 5.38
C ILE A 412 10.24 -27.43 3.86
N GLU A 413 10.08 -28.61 3.29
CA GLU A 413 9.76 -28.81 1.88
C GLU A 413 8.76 -29.95 1.73
N PHE A 414 7.67 -29.72 1.00
CA PHE A 414 6.73 -30.76 0.62
C PHE A 414 7.31 -31.56 -0.55
N LEU A 415 7.43 -32.84 -0.36
CA LEU A 415 7.81 -33.81 -1.38
C LEU A 415 6.60 -34.67 -1.70
N ILE A 416 6.49 -35.11 -2.95
CA ILE A 416 5.39 -35.96 -3.39
C ILE A 416 5.92 -37.12 -4.22
N SER A 417 5.27 -38.27 -4.07
CA SER A 417 5.38 -39.42 -4.95
C SER A 417 4.02 -39.67 -5.57
N THR A 418 3.94 -39.71 -6.89
CA THR A 418 2.67 -39.96 -7.62
C THR A 418 2.38 -41.41 -7.85
N ASN A 419 3.39 -42.29 -7.76
CA ASN A 419 3.25 -43.72 -7.96
C ASN A 419 3.78 -44.51 -6.77
N PRO A 420 3.16 -45.66 -6.42
CA PRO A 420 3.68 -46.54 -5.41
C PRO A 420 5.10 -47.04 -5.75
N GLY A 421 6.03 -46.92 -4.80
CA GLY A 421 7.41 -47.38 -4.96
C GLY A 421 8.37 -46.35 -5.55
N GLU A 422 7.88 -45.18 -6.00
CA GLU A 422 8.75 -44.08 -6.38
C GLU A 422 9.22 -43.29 -5.15
N GLU A 423 10.44 -42.78 -5.19
CA GLU A 423 10.94 -41.85 -4.18
C GLU A 423 10.22 -40.49 -4.26
N PRO A 424 9.83 -39.91 -3.11
CA PRO A 424 9.23 -38.58 -3.08
C PRO A 424 10.16 -37.49 -3.63
N LYS A 425 9.65 -36.69 -4.55
CA LYS A 425 10.39 -35.62 -5.25
C LYS A 425 9.74 -34.24 -4.95
N PRO A 426 10.48 -33.13 -5.10
CA PRO A 426 9.91 -31.79 -5.07
C PRO A 426 8.72 -31.65 -6.03
N LEU A 427 7.69 -30.95 -5.59
CA LEU A 427 6.48 -30.69 -6.40
C LEU A 427 6.79 -30.07 -7.78
N ALA A 428 7.83 -29.24 -7.87
CA ALA A 428 8.30 -28.66 -9.13
C ALA A 428 8.78 -29.71 -10.16
N LYS A 429 9.02 -30.96 -9.75
CA LYS A 429 9.49 -32.05 -10.61
C LYS A 429 8.37 -33.00 -11.09
N ILE A 430 7.12 -32.66 -10.82
CA ILE A 430 5.97 -33.43 -11.33
C ILE A 430 5.85 -33.17 -12.82
N ALA A 431 5.88 -34.24 -13.60
CA ALA A 431 5.95 -34.15 -15.06
C ALA A 431 4.59 -33.93 -15.74
N SER A 432 3.47 -34.27 -15.07
CA SER A 432 2.12 -34.23 -15.65
C SER A 432 1.34 -33.02 -15.14
N GLY A 433 0.92 -32.12 -16.05
CA GLY A 433 0.08 -30.97 -15.72
C GLY A 433 -1.25 -31.35 -15.05
N GLY A 434 -1.90 -32.43 -15.52
CA GLY A 434 -3.15 -32.92 -14.94
C GLY A 434 -2.98 -33.50 -13.53
N GLU A 435 -1.84 -34.14 -13.21
CA GLU A 435 -1.53 -34.60 -11.86
C GLU A 435 -1.31 -33.41 -10.92
N LEU A 436 -0.52 -32.43 -11.36
CA LEU A 436 -0.25 -31.22 -10.59
C LEU A 436 -1.55 -30.45 -10.30
N SER A 437 -2.45 -30.31 -11.28
CA SER A 437 -3.75 -29.63 -11.10
C SER A 437 -4.61 -30.32 -10.03
N ARG A 438 -4.67 -31.68 -10.01
CA ARG A 438 -5.40 -32.42 -8.99
C ARG A 438 -4.78 -32.30 -7.60
N ILE A 439 -3.44 -32.35 -7.51
CA ILE A 439 -2.71 -32.14 -6.26
C ILE A 439 -2.97 -30.72 -5.74
N MET A 440 -2.95 -29.72 -6.61
CA MET A 440 -3.28 -28.34 -6.28
C MET A 440 -4.72 -28.23 -5.75
N LEU A 441 -5.69 -28.85 -6.43
CA LEU A 441 -7.07 -28.86 -5.96
C LEU A 441 -7.21 -29.48 -4.57
N ALA A 442 -6.61 -30.65 -4.35
CA ALA A 442 -6.65 -31.33 -3.05
C ALA A 442 -6.04 -30.45 -1.96
N PHE A 443 -4.88 -29.85 -2.23
CA PHE A 443 -4.19 -28.96 -1.29
C PHE A 443 -5.03 -27.72 -0.96
N LYS A 444 -5.57 -27.05 -2.00
CA LYS A 444 -6.37 -25.84 -1.84
C LYS A 444 -7.71 -26.13 -1.15
N SER A 445 -8.34 -27.27 -1.44
CA SER A 445 -9.53 -27.69 -0.69
C SER A 445 -9.23 -27.89 0.79
N ALA A 446 -8.09 -28.51 1.14
CA ALA A 446 -7.69 -28.69 2.53
C ALA A 446 -7.39 -27.35 3.24
N LEU A 447 -6.86 -26.34 2.53
CA LEU A 447 -6.67 -24.99 3.05
C LEU A 447 -8.00 -24.24 3.19
N ALA A 448 -8.87 -24.29 2.18
CA ALA A 448 -10.15 -23.61 2.20
C ALA A 448 -11.01 -24.01 3.41
N ASP A 449 -11.02 -25.31 3.78
CA ASP A 449 -11.71 -25.79 4.97
C ASP A 449 -11.22 -25.15 6.29
N LYS A 450 -10.04 -24.53 6.28
CA LYS A 450 -9.42 -23.85 7.42
C LYS A 450 -9.48 -22.33 7.34
N ASP A 451 -9.62 -21.79 6.13
CA ASP A 451 -9.66 -20.36 5.92
C ASP A 451 -11.07 -19.80 6.17
N ALA A 452 -11.12 -18.67 6.87
CA ALA A 452 -12.35 -17.90 7.03
C ALA A 452 -12.70 -17.08 5.75
N ILE A 453 -12.19 -17.50 4.57
CA ILE A 453 -12.39 -16.80 3.31
C ILE A 453 -13.74 -17.21 2.72
N SER A 454 -14.56 -16.23 2.42
CA SER A 454 -15.94 -16.48 1.97
C SER A 454 -16.03 -16.91 0.50
N THR A 455 -15.09 -16.51 -0.35
CA THR A 455 -15.14 -16.75 -1.81
C THR A 455 -13.84 -17.35 -2.32
N VAL A 456 -13.93 -18.45 -3.06
CA VAL A 456 -12.80 -19.15 -3.66
C VAL A 456 -13.00 -19.24 -5.18
N ILE A 457 -12.02 -18.80 -5.95
CA ILE A 457 -12.04 -18.86 -7.41
C ILE A 457 -11.06 -19.91 -7.90
N TYR A 458 -11.52 -20.80 -8.76
CA TYR A 458 -10.70 -21.80 -9.43
C TYR A 458 -10.65 -21.52 -10.93
N ASP A 459 -9.45 -21.24 -11.44
CA ASP A 459 -9.20 -21.01 -12.86
C ASP A 459 -8.37 -22.13 -13.45
N GLU A 460 -8.76 -22.62 -14.64
CA GLU A 460 -8.08 -23.67 -15.40
C GLU A 460 -7.81 -24.98 -14.63
N ILE A 461 -8.67 -25.31 -13.66
CA ILE A 461 -8.52 -26.51 -12.83
C ILE A 461 -8.69 -27.82 -13.60
N ASP A 462 -9.27 -27.75 -14.79
CA ASP A 462 -9.55 -28.84 -15.71
C ASP A 462 -8.47 -29.05 -16.78
N THR A 463 -7.36 -28.31 -16.73
CA THR A 463 -6.26 -28.45 -17.69
C THR A 463 -5.65 -29.85 -17.60
N GLY A 464 -5.68 -30.60 -18.73
CA GLY A 464 -5.16 -31.97 -18.82
C GLY A 464 -5.99 -33.03 -18.09
N VAL A 465 -7.26 -32.73 -17.78
CA VAL A 465 -8.18 -33.65 -17.08
C VAL A 465 -9.39 -33.94 -17.97
N SER A 466 -9.84 -35.20 -18.01
CA SER A 466 -10.99 -35.61 -18.80
C SER A 466 -11.77 -36.77 -18.14
N GLY A 467 -12.97 -37.02 -18.64
CA GLY A 467 -13.78 -38.15 -18.24
C GLY A 467 -14.14 -38.22 -16.76
N LEU A 468 -13.91 -39.38 -16.13
CA LEU A 468 -14.27 -39.62 -14.73
C LEU A 468 -13.56 -38.68 -13.76
N ALA A 469 -12.32 -38.30 -14.04
CA ALA A 469 -11.55 -37.39 -13.17
C ALA A 469 -12.17 -35.99 -13.16
N ALA A 470 -12.64 -35.50 -14.30
CA ALA A 470 -13.34 -34.20 -14.39
C ALA A 470 -14.66 -34.20 -13.60
N GLY A 471 -15.43 -35.30 -13.64
CA GLY A 471 -16.64 -35.44 -12.82
C GLY A 471 -16.35 -35.39 -11.33
N ARG A 472 -15.26 -36.04 -10.87
CA ARG A 472 -14.83 -36.00 -9.47
C ARG A 472 -14.35 -34.61 -9.03
N ILE A 473 -13.68 -33.87 -9.93
CA ILE A 473 -13.34 -32.45 -9.69
C ILE A 473 -14.62 -31.65 -9.48
N GLY A 474 -15.61 -31.77 -10.37
CA GLY A 474 -16.89 -31.08 -10.24
C GLY A 474 -17.58 -31.39 -8.91
N GLN A 475 -17.62 -32.65 -8.51
CA GLN A 475 -18.17 -33.10 -7.24
C GLN A 475 -17.39 -32.50 -6.04
N LYS A 476 -16.06 -32.45 -6.10
CA LYS A 476 -15.23 -31.85 -5.04
C LYS A 476 -15.46 -30.33 -4.94
N LEU A 477 -15.57 -29.63 -6.07
CA LEU A 477 -15.93 -28.19 -6.10
C LEU A 477 -17.32 -27.95 -5.48
N LYS A 478 -18.28 -28.83 -5.80
CA LYS A 478 -19.62 -28.77 -5.21
C LYS A 478 -19.62 -28.98 -3.70
N GLN A 479 -18.81 -29.93 -3.21
CA GLN A 479 -18.62 -30.15 -1.77
C GLN A 479 -17.97 -28.91 -1.10
N THR A 480 -16.95 -28.32 -1.70
CA THR A 480 -16.34 -27.08 -1.19
C THR A 480 -17.34 -25.93 -1.17
N ALA A 481 -18.24 -25.88 -2.14
CA ALA A 481 -19.27 -24.85 -2.26
C ALA A 481 -20.37 -24.94 -1.17
N SER A 482 -20.42 -26.00 -0.37
CA SER A 482 -21.35 -26.07 0.78
C SER A 482 -20.93 -25.16 1.94
N GLY A 483 -19.66 -24.81 2.05
CA GLY A 483 -19.11 -23.93 3.10
C GLY A 483 -18.60 -22.58 2.58
N HIS A 484 -18.42 -22.45 1.27
CA HIS A 484 -17.87 -21.26 0.61
C HIS A 484 -18.65 -20.93 -0.64
N GLN A 485 -18.56 -19.70 -1.10
CA GLN A 485 -18.89 -19.39 -2.48
C GLN A 485 -17.74 -19.82 -3.38
N VAL A 486 -18.01 -20.68 -4.36
CA VAL A 486 -17.00 -21.15 -5.32
C VAL A 486 -17.30 -20.58 -6.70
N LEU A 487 -16.32 -19.97 -7.33
CA LEU A 487 -16.36 -19.58 -8.74
C LEU A 487 -15.39 -20.49 -9.50
N CYS A 488 -15.87 -21.16 -10.53
CA CYS A 488 -15.04 -22.06 -11.36
C CYS A 488 -15.11 -21.64 -12.82
N ILE A 489 -13.95 -21.44 -13.43
CA ILE A 489 -13.82 -21.25 -14.88
C ILE A 489 -13.42 -22.58 -15.48
N THR A 490 -14.26 -23.11 -16.40
CA THR A 490 -14.03 -24.40 -17.00
C THR A 490 -14.45 -24.46 -18.47
N HIS A 491 -13.81 -25.35 -19.22
CA HIS A 491 -14.23 -25.75 -20.57
C HIS A 491 -14.77 -27.20 -20.59
N THR A 492 -14.86 -27.83 -19.42
CA THR A 492 -15.20 -29.25 -19.25
C THR A 492 -16.66 -29.41 -18.86
N PRO A 493 -17.51 -30.08 -19.67
CA PRO A 493 -18.94 -30.24 -19.40
C PRO A 493 -19.24 -31.01 -18.12
N GLN A 494 -18.39 -31.98 -17.75
CA GLN A 494 -18.51 -32.76 -16.52
C GLN A 494 -18.39 -31.91 -15.25
N ILE A 495 -17.59 -30.83 -15.28
CA ILE A 495 -17.49 -29.88 -14.17
C ILE A 495 -18.65 -28.90 -14.19
N ALA A 496 -18.98 -28.37 -15.37
CA ALA A 496 -20.04 -27.39 -15.54
C ALA A 496 -21.42 -27.95 -15.13
N ALA A 497 -21.63 -29.25 -15.25
CA ALA A 497 -22.87 -29.91 -14.83
C ALA A 497 -23.19 -29.71 -13.34
N PHE A 498 -22.18 -29.61 -12.44
CA PHE A 498 -22.34 -29.43 -11.00
C PHE A 498 -22.73 -28.02 -10.58
N ALA A 499 -22.78 -27.05 -11.50
CA ALA A 499 -23.06 -25.65 -11.18
C ALA A 499 -24.42 -25.46 -10.46
N ASP A 500 -24.45 -24.64 -9.43
CA ASP A 500 -25.68 -24.05 -8.88
C ASP A 500 -26.13 -22.88 -9.77
N ASN A 501 -25.17 -22.07 -10.19
CA ASN A 501 -25.34 -20.96 -11.11
C ASN A 501 -24.34 -21.09 -12.26
N GLN A 502 -24.85 -21.21 -13.48
CA GLN A 502 -24.00 -21.29 -14.68
C GLN A 502 -24.09 -19.99 -15.48
N LEU A 503 -22.94 -19.38 -15.73
CA LEU A 503 -22.81 -18.15 -16.48
C LEU A 503 -22.14 -18.47 -17.84
N LEU A 504 -22.76 -18.01 -18.92
CA LEU A 504 -22.24 -18.15 -20.27
C LEU A 504 -21.54 -16.86 -20.68
N ILE A 505 -20.30 -16.97 -21.10
CA ILE A 505 -19.50 -15.88 -21.67
C ILE A 505 -19.45 -16.07 -23.18
N GLU A 506 -20.08 -15.15 -23.91
CA GLU A 506 -20.14 -15.19 -25.37
C GLU A 506 -19.52 -13.96 -26.01
N LYS A 507 -18.87 -14.17 -27.16
CA LYS A 507 -18.44 -13.09 -28.05
C LYS A 507 -19.55 -12.77 -29.06
N LYS A 508 -19.88 -11.49 -29.18
CA LYS A 508 -20.75 -10.99 -30.26
C LYS A 508 -19.99 -9.94 -31.06
N VAL A 509 -20.06 -10.06 -32.39
CA VAL A 509 -19.50 -9.06 -33.30
C VAL A 509 -20.64 -8.14 -33.74
N ARG A 510 -20.54 -6.84 -33.42
CA ARG A 510 -21.44 -5.79 -33.90
C ARG A 510 -20.59 -4.64 -34.42
N ASP A 511 -20.96 -4.08 -35.60
CA ASP A 511 -20.26 -2.95 -36.20
C ASP A 511 -18.73 -3.12 -36.32
N ASN A 512 -18.31 -4.32 -36.73
CA ASN A 512 -16.89 -4.72 -36.86
C ASN A 512 -16.09 -4.62 -35.55
N ARG A 513 -16.77 -4.67 -34.39
CA ARG A 513 -16.15 -4.70 -33.04
C ARG A 513 -16.64 -5.92 -32.28
N THR A 514 -15.74 -6.48 -31.48
CA THR A 514 -16.06 -7.61 -30.62
C THR A 514 -16.52 -7.11 -29.25
N PHE A 515 -17.64 -7.65 -28.80
CA PHE A 515 -18.22 -7.44 -27.47
C PHE A 515 -18.31 -8.78 -26.76
N THR A 516 -18.07 -8.77 -25.46
CA THR A 516 -18.30 -9.93 -24.62
C THR A 516 -19.54 -9.65 -23.76
N GLU A 517 -20.49 -10.56 -23.82
CA GLU A 517 -21.71 -10.55 -22.99
C GLU A 517 -21.66 -11.74 -22.02
N ILE A 518 -22.24 -11.57 -20.83
CA ILE A 518 -22.27 -12.60 -19.77
C ILE A 518 -23.72 -12.76 -19.35
N HIS A 519 -24.23 -13.98 -19.43
CA HIS A 519 -25.63 -14.27 -19.13
C HIS A 519 -25.74 -15.45 -18.17
N PRO A 520 -26.61 -15.37 -17.14
CA PRO A 520 -26.99 -16.55 -16.38
C PRO A 520 -27.86 -17.48 -17.28
N LEU A 521 -27.66 -18.77 -17.10
CA LEU A 521 -28.39 -19.79 -17.85
C LEU A 521 -29.47 -20.43 -16.97
N ASP A 522 -30.65 -20.57 -17.54
CA ASP A 522 -31.69 -21.47 -17.03
C ASP A 522 -31.34 -22.93 -17.36
N LEU A 523 -32.15 -23.87 -16.90
CA LEU A 523 -31.91 -25.30 -17.10
C LEU A 523 -31.75 -25.69 -18.59
N ASP A 524 -32.62 -25.15 -19.45
CA ASP A 524 -32.59 -25.47 -20.87
C ASP A 524 -31.37 -24.84 -21.55
N GLY A 525 -31.02 -23.62 -21.19
CA GLY A 525 -29.75 -22.97 -21.62
C GLY A 525 -28.51 -23.76 -21.18
N ARG A 526 -28.49 -24.27 -19.95
CA ARG A 526 -27.41 -25.15 -19.44
C ARG A 526 -27.30 -26.42 -20.29
N VAL A 527 -28.41 -27.11 -20.58
CA VAL A 527 -28.44 -28.30 -21.41
C VAL A 527 -27.88 -28.00 -22.81
N GLN A 528 -28.27 -26.88 -23.42
CA GLN A 528 -27.78 -26.46 -24.73
C GLN A 528 -26.27 -26.20 -24.72
N VAL A 529 -25.78 -25.45 -23.73
CA VAL A 529 -24.35 -25.13 -23.60
C VAL A 529 -23.53 -26.39 -23.34
N LEU A 530 -23.96 -27.26 -22.44
CA LEU A 530 -23.27 -28.51 -22.16
C LEU A 530 -23.26 -29.44 -23.39
N ALA A 531 -24.38 -29.53 -24.13
CA ALA A 531 -24.45 -30.31 -25.37
C ALA A 531 -23.45 -29.79 -26.41
N ARG A 532 -23.32 -28.45 -26.54
CA ARG A 532 -22.32 -27.84 -27.43
C ARG A 532 -20.89 -28.14 -26.95
N MET A 533 -20.62 -28.10 -25.66
CA MET A 533 -19.31 -28.47 -25.10
C MET A 533 -18.94 -29.94 -25.35
N ILE A 534 -19.93 -30.82 -25.43
CA ILE A 534 -19.74 -32.26 -25.69
C ILE A 534 -19.52 -32.56 -27.19
N SER A 535 -20.33 -31.95 -28.07
CA SER A 535 -20.41 -32.31 -29.49
C SER A 535 -19.81 -31.24 -30.42
N GLY A 536 -19.36 -30.11 -29.91
CA GLY A 536 -18.96 -28.96 -30.73
C GLY A 536 -20.19 -28.26 -31.33
N ASP A 537 -20.01 -27.63 -32.51
CA ASP A 537 -21.05 -26.79 -33.14
C ASP A 537 -22.30 -27.57 -33.62
N LYS A 538 -22.18 -28.89 -33.78
CA LYS A 538 -23.31 -29.73 -34.18
C LYS A 538 -23.98 -30.37 -32.98
N VAL A 539 -24.90 -29.64 -32.40
CA VAL A 539 -25.76 -30.18 -31.32
C VAL A 539 -26.74 -31.18 -31.88
N THR A 540 -26.81 -32.37 -31.29
CA THR A 540 -27.70 -33.47 -31.69
C THR A 540 -28.65 -33.80 -30.52
N ASP A 541 -29.76 -34.47 -30.79
CA ASP A 541 -30.67 -34.96 -29.74
C ASP A 541 -29.96 -35.87 -28.74
N LEU A 542 -28.98 -36.65 -29.18
CA LEU A 542 -28.16 -37.49 -28.29
C LEU A 542 -27.28 -36.65 -27.39
N SER A 543 -26.67 -35.58 -27.91
CA SER A 543 -25.84 -34.68 -27.08
C SER A 543 -26.67 -33.91 -26.06
N LEU A 544 -27.91 -33.52 -26.42
CA LEU A 544 -28.87 -32.89 -25.49
C LEU A 544 -29.29 -33.87 -24.38
N ALA A 545 -29.61 -35.13 -24.75
CA ALA A 545 -29.96 -36.16 -23.78
C ALA A 545 -28.78 -36.42 -22.79
N ASN A 546 -27.55 -36.54 -23.32
CA ASN A 546 -26.36 -36.73 -22.53
C ASN A 546 -26.07 -35.54 -21.60
N ALA A 547 -26.23 -34.30 -22.09
CA ALA A 547 -26.08 -33.10 -21.26
C ALA A 547 -27.10 -33.05 -20.11
N ARG A 548 -28.37 -33.42 -20.39
CA ARG A 548 -29.43 -33.49 -19.38
C ARG A 548 -29.11 -34.55 -18.31
N GLU A 549 -28.70 -35.75 -18.74
CA GLU A 549 -28.27 -36.83 -17.84
C GLU A 549 -27.09 -36.41 -16.94
N LEU A 550 -26.11 -35.69 -17.49
CA LEU A 550 -24.99 -35.16 -16.72
C LEU A 550 -25.45 -34.19 -15.62
N ILE A 551 -26.36 -33.28 -15.93
CA ILE A 551 -26.91 -32.34 -14.95
C ILE A 551 -27.69 -33.10 -13.86
N GLU A 552 -28.57 -34.03 -14.25
CA GLU A 552 -29.36 -34.83 -13.30
C GLU A 552 -28.47 -35.63 -12.35
N LYS A 553 -27.44 -36.30 -12.86
CA LYS A 553 -26.46 -37.06 -12.05
C LYS A 553 -25.61 -36.18 -11.12
N SER A 554 -25.44 -34.90 -11.46
CA SER A 554 -24.66 -33.97 -10.65
C SER A 554 -25.46 -33.32 -9.52
N GLN A 555 -26.80 -33.39 -9.55
CA GLN A 555 -27.70 -32.83 -8.55
C GLN A 555 -28.15 -33.86 -7.49
N GLY A 556 -27.96 -35.12 -7.69
CA GLY A 556 -28.22 -36.22 -6.79
C GLY A 556 -26.97 -36.73 -6.10
#